data_fccaa1a93e351f60d8ca8d68227fc4f5
#
_entry.id   fccaa1a93e351f60d8ca8d68227fc4f5
#
_cell.length_a   1.000
_cell.length_b   1.000
_cell.length_c   1.000
_cell.angle_alpha   90.00
_cell.angle_beta   90.00
_cell.angle_gamma   90.00
#
_symmetry.space_group_name_H-M   'P 1'
#
loop_
_entity.id
_entity.type
_entity.pdbx_description
1 polymer ?
#
loop_
_entity_poly.entity_id
_entity_poly.type
_entity_poly.pdbx_seq_one_letter_code
_entity_poly.pdbx_strand_id
1 'polypeptide(L)'
;MESKKYSKIAISSILVFALITATAATTGIPTTSFENVLAQGENMTGMSQDQTSSGSGGGESTAFNPEEIIKKEARGLGDADLGEVQEVTGEFIVTQKGTVDKDVFYIPKNLVDHFDGSTIFFTVTEDEAKQYKRD
;
A
#
# COMPACT_ATOMS: atom_id res chain seq x y z
N MET A 1 -31.18 38.33 -17.47
CA MET A 1 -31.42 37.06 -16.67
C MET A 1 -31.30 35.89 -17.64
N GLU A 2 -30.13 35.29 -17.69
CA GLU A 2 -29.92 34.11 -18.53
C GLU A 2 -29.78 32.87 -17.65
N SER A 3 -30.72 31.99 -17.79
CA SER A 3 -30.75 30.71 -17.14
C SER A 3 -29.79 29.74 -17.82
N LYS A 4 -28.68 29.43 -17.18
CA LYS A 4 -27.79 28.35 -17.63
C LYS A 4 -28.46 27.00 -17.39
N LYS A 5 -28.87 26.37 -18.48
CA LYS A 5 -29.38 25.03 -18.52
C LYS A 5 -28.23 24.05 -18.25
N TYR A 6 -28.25 23.39 -17.10
CA TYR A 6 -27.35 22.27 -16.83
C TYR A 6 -27.86 21.05 -17.59
N SER A 7 -27.07 20.62 -18.56
CA SER A 7 -27.30 19.36 -19.28
C SER A 7 -26.94 18.21 -18.35
N LYS A 8 -27.92 17.42 -17.98
CA LYS A 8 -27.73 16.14 -17.25
C LYS A 8 -27.24 15.11 -18.24
N ILE A 9 -25.98 14.77 -18.18
CA ILE A 9 -25.43 13.62 -18.89
C ILE A 9 -25.67 12.41 -18.01
N ALA A 10 -26.63 11.59 -18.42
CA ALA A 10 -26.85 10.29 -17.82
C ALA A 10 -25.82 9.31 -18.40
N ILE A 11 -24.89 8.91 -17.60
CA ILE A 11 -23.94 7.84 -17.94
C ILE A 11 -24.61 6.51 -17.56
N SER A 12 -25.05 5.82 -18.60
CA SER A 12 -25.62 4.47 -18.47
C SER A 12 -24.49 3.48 -18.20
N SER A 13 -24.45 2.94 -17.00
CA SER A 13 -23.55 1.84 -16.64
C SER A 13 -24.05 0.54 -17.25
N ILE A 14 -23.34 0.02 -18.22
CA ILE A 14 -23.54 -1.34 -18.71
C ILE A 14 -22.78 -2.28 -17.80
N LEU A 15 -23.52 -2.97 -16.95
CA LEU A 15 -23.01 -4.02 -16.10
C LEU A 15 -22.93 -5.31 -16.93
N VAL A 16 -21.74 -5.70 -17.33
CA VAL A 16 -21.49 -7.01 -17.96
C VAL A 16 -21.08 -7.99 -16.86
N PHE A 17 -22.02 -8.84 -16.45
CA PHE A 17 -21.74 -10.00 -15.61
C PHE A 17 -21.17 -11.11 -16.49
N ALA A 18 -19.89 -11.40 -16.36
CA ALA A 18 -19.31 -12.63 -16.86
C ALA A 18 -19.37 -13.70 -15.76
N LEU A 19 -20.26 -14.63 -15.92
CA LEU A 19 -20.39 -15.80 -15.06
C LEU A 19 -19.31 -16.81 -15.47
N ILE A 20 -18.25 -16.95 -14.69
CA ILE A 20 -17.29 -18.02 -14.89
C ILE A 20 -17.61 -19.12 -13.89
N THR A 21 -18.19 -20.21 -14.41
CA THR A 21 -18.34 -21.45 -13.69
C THR A 21 -17.00 -22.20 -13.65
N ALA A 22 -16.39 -22.21 -12.48
CA ALA A 22 -15.23 -23.07 -12.26
C ALA A 22 -15.69 -24.46 -11.84
N THR A 23 -15.46 -25.44 -12.68
CA THR A 23 -15.58 -26.85 -12.37
C THR A 23 -14.43 -27.28 -11.48
N ALA A 24 -14.76 -27.78 -10.32
CA ALA A 24 -13.84 -28.45 -9.42
C ALA A 24 -13.37 -29.77 -10.02
N ALA A 25 -12.07 -29.92 -10.18
CA ALA A 25 -11.44 -31.22 -10.37
C ALA A 25 -10.68 -31.57 -9.10
N THR A 26 -11.25 -32.50 -8.38
CA THR A 26 -10.64 -33.22 -7.27
C THR A 26 -9.60 -34.17 -7.84
N THR A 27 -8.36 -34.10 -7.39
CA THR A 27 -7.51 -35.28 -7.29
C THR A 27 -6.18 -34.99 -6.56
N GLY A 28 -5.96 -35.77 -5.51
CA GLY A 28 -4.64 -36.26 -5.18
C GLY A 28 -3.77 -35.38 -4.29
N ILE A 29 -3.91 -35.60 -3.00
CA ILE A 29 -2.94 -35.16 -2.00
C ILE A 29 -1.80 -36.21 -1.98
N PRO A 30 -0.57 -35.87 -2.31
CA PRO A 30 0.56 -36.69 -1.93
C PRO A 30 0.97 -36.29 -0.51
N THR A 31 0.65 -37.16 0.43
CA THR A 31 1.27 -37.20 1.75
C THR A 31 2.73 -37.62 1.60
N THR A 32 3.64 -36.68 1.61
CA THR A 32 5.05 -36.99 1.84
C THR A 32 5.35 -36.81 3.31
N SER A 33 5.46 -37.95 3.96
CA SER A 33 6.06 -38.09 5.28
C SER A 33 7.50 -37.60 5.21
N PHE A 34 7.79 -36.55 5.93
CA PHE A 34 9.19 -36.21 6.19
C PHE A 34 9.64 -37.01 7.41
N GLU A 35 10.30 -38.09 7.13
CA GLU A 35 11.07 -38.79 8.13
C GLU A 35 12.26 -37.94 8.56
N ASN A 36 12.29 -37.78 9.83
CA ASN A 36 13.30 -37.14 10.62
C ASN A 36 14.63 -37.88 10.44
N VAL A 37 15.60 -37.29 9.76
CA VAL A 37 16.97 -37.77 9.79
C VAL A 37 17.78 -36.86 10.69
N LEU A 38 17.99 -37.36 11.89
CA LEU A 38 19.03 -36.92 12.79
C LEU A 38 20.39 -37.19 12.16
N ALA A 39 21.08 -36.15 11.78
CA ALA A 39 22.51 -36.22 11.57
C ALA A 39 23.17 -35.20 12.50
N GLN A 40 23.76 -35.74 13.55
CA GLN A 40 24.75 -35.04 14.34
C GLN A 40 25.98 -34.77 13.50
N GLY A 41 26.44 -33.57 13.54
CA GLY A 41 27.72 -33.14 13.01
C GLY A 41 28.17 -31.91 13.76
N GLU A 42 28.90 -32.15 14.80
CA GLU A 42 29.69 -31.12 15.47
C GLU A 42 30.70 -30.55 14.48
N ASN A 43 30.80 -29.26 14.33
CA ASN A 43 32.07 -28.61 14.42
C ASN A 43 31.95 -27.08 14.58
N MET A 44 32.72 -26.67 15.52
CA MET A 44 33.01 -25.34 16.02
C MET A 44 33.58 -24.40 15.00
N THR A 45 33.46 -23.12 15.37
CA THR A 45 34.39 -21.99 15.17
C THR A 45 34.09 -21.09 14.01
N GLY A 46 33.77 -19.91 14.38
CA GLY A 46 33.68 -18.79 13.49
C GLY A 46 32.90 -17.62 14.09
N MET A 47 33.51 -16.99 15.09
CA MET A 47 33.22 -15.65 15.54
C MET A 47 32.99 -14.69 14.38
N SER A 48 31.94 -13.95 14.47
CA SER A 48 31.81 -12.51 14.26
C SER A 48 30.36 -12.20 14.56
N GLN A 49 30.06 -11.74 15.72
CA GLN A 49 29.91 -10.38 16.11
C GLN A 49 29.33 -9.49 15.03
N ASP A 50 28.25 -9.02 15.51
CA ASP A 50 27.74 -7.68 15.47
C ASP A 50 26.58 -7.54 14.52
N GLN A 51 25.47 -7.14 14.97
CA GLN A 51 25.07 -5.95 15.62
C GLN A 51 23.70 -6.10 16.23
N THR A 52 23.67 -5.91 17.47
CA THR A 52 22.57 -5.36 18.22
C THR A 52 21.92 -4.23 17.49
N SER A 53 20.67 -4.42 17.15
CA SER A 53 19.78 -3.32 16.95
C SER A 53 18.47 -3.68 17.61
N SER A 54 18.40 -3.39 18.87
CA SER A 54 17.16 -3.28 19.61
C SER A 54 16.36 -2.14 18.98
N GLY A 55 15.33 -2.51 18.28
CA GLY A 55 14.30 -1.65 17.78
C GLY A 55 12.98 -2.27 18.09
N SER A 56 12.55 -2.11 19.33
CA SER A 56 11.17 -2.32 19.74
C SER A 56 10.28 -1.40 18.95
N GLY A 57 9.31 -1.96 18.26
CA GLY A 57 8.29 -1.19 17.62
C GLY A 57 7.59 -2.04 16.57
N GLY A 58 6.52 -2.74 16.98
CA GLY A 58 5.66 -3.46 16.07
C GLY A 58 5.05 -2.50 15.05
N GLY A 59 5.37 -2.74 13.84
CA GLY A 59 4.87 -2.16 12.63
C GLY A 59 5.69 -2.80 11.55
N GLU A 60 5.07 -3.65 10.77
CA GLU A 60 5.64 -4.18 9.55
C GLU A 60 6.00 -2.97 8.69
N SER A 61 7.23 -2.56 8.80
CA SER A 61 7.80 -1.51 7.98
C SER A 61 7.82 -2.06 6.57
N THR A 62 6.82 -1.72 5.80
CA THR A 62 6.85 -1.86 4.35
C THR A 62 8.10 -1.11 3.90
N ALA A 63 9.17 -1.87 3.64
CA ALA A 63 10.47 -1.32 3.30
C ALA A 63 10.39 -0.75 1.89
N PHE A 64 9.97 0.48 1.78
CA PHE A 64 10.12 1.27 0.57
C PHE A 64 11.26 2.26 0.75
N ASN A 65 12.00 2.49 -0.31
CA ASN A 65 13.00 3.55 -0.33
C ASN A 65 12.26 4.90 -0.42
N PRO A 66 12.48 5.83 0.52
CA PRO A 66 11.81 7.12 0.50
C PRO A 66 11.97 7.90 -0.81
N GLU A 67 13.11 7.75 -1.48
CA GLU A 67 13.38 8.44 -2.74
C GLU A 67 12.56 7.86 -3.92
N GLU A 68 12.23 6.59 -3.85
CA GLU A 68 11.48 5.91 -4.91
C GLU A 68 10.02 6.30 -4.98
N ILE A 69 9.44 6.72 -3.87
CA ILE A 69 8.03 7.10 -3.80
C ILE A 69 7.79 8.59 -4.11
N ILE A 70 8.84 9.41 -4.14
CA ILE A 70 8.72 10.82 -4.54
C ILE A 70 8.24 10.89 -6.00
N LYS A 71 7.26 11.76 -6.27
CA LYS A 71 6.59 11.89 -7.58
C LYS A 71 5.76 10.67 -7.99
N LYS A 72 5.48 9.77 -7.07
CA LYS A 72 4.57 8.66 -7.28
C LYS A 72 3.16 8.99 -6.80
N GLU A 73 2.19 8.32 -7.40
CA GLU A 73 0.79 8.47 -7.03
C GLU A 73 0.54 7.93 -5.62
N ALA A 74 -0.31 8.61 -4.88
CA ALA A 74 -0.75 8.22 -3.54
C ALA A 74 -2.23 7.87 -3.55
N ARG A 75 -2.56 6.68 -3.07
CA ARG A 75 -3.93 6.17 -2.97
C ARG A 75 -4.26 5.75 -1.55
N GLY A 76 -5.49 5.99 -1.15
CA GLY A 76 -6.05 5.50 0.10
C GLY A 76 -6.99 4.31 -0.11
N LEU A 77 -7.65 3.88 0.96
CA LEU A 77 -8.64 2.82 0.91
C LEU A 77 -9.77 3.15 -0.06
N GLY A 78 -10.18 2.15 -0.86
CA GLY A 78 -11.22 2.30 -1.86
C GLY A 78 -10.81 3.17 -3.05
N ASP A 79 -9.53 3.17 -3.40
CA ASP A 79 -8.96 4.00 -4.48
C ASP A 79 -9.10 5.51 -4.26
N ALA A 80 -9.18 5.93 -3.00
CA ALA A 80 -9.21 7.35 -2.65
C ALA A 80 -7.96 8.06 -3.20
N ASP A 81 -8.16 9.04 -4.06
CA ASP A 81 -7.08 9.83 -4.64
C ASP A 81 -6.50 10.80 -3.58
N LEU A 82 -5.28 10.55 -3.17
CA LEU A 82 -4.52 11.38 -2.22
C LEU A 82 -3.47 12.26 -2.91
N GLY A 83 -3.46 12.23 -4.26
CA GLY A 83 -2.57 13.03 -5.07
C GLY A 83 -1.20 12.39 -5.32
N GLU A 84 -0.17 13.20 -5.42
CA GLU A 84 1.20 12.80 -5.71
C GLU A 84 2.12 13.06 -4.51
N VAL A 85 3.02 12.14 -4.22
CA VAL A 85 4.02 12.32 -3.17
C VAL A 85 5.00 13.42 -3.55
N GLN A 86 5.09 14.45 -2.74
CA GLN A 86 6.00 15.58 -2.95
C GLN A 86 7.28 15.45 -2.13
N GLU A 87 7.14 14.97 -0.90
CA GLU A 87 8.24 14.89 0.05
C GLU A 87 8.05 13.73 1.02
N VAL A 88 9.14 13.19 1.51
CA VAL A 88 9.16 12.21 2.59
C VAL A 88 10.00 12.75 3.73
N THR A 89 9.35 13.07 4.84
CA THR A 89 10.02 13.49 6.07
C THR A 89 10.28 12.28 6.99
N GLY A 90 10.88 12.50 8.15
CA GLY A 90 11.16 11.42 9.10
C GLY A 90 9.93 10.57 9.46
N GLU A 91 8.79 11.20 9.71
CA GLU A 91 7.58 10.53 10.20
C GLU A 91 6.39 10.60 9.25
N PHE A 92 6.42 11.51 8.26
CA PHE A 92 5.29 11.80 7.38
C PHE A 92 5.67 11.64 5.92
N ILE A 93 4.67 11.28 5.12
CA ILE A 93 4.69 11.38 3.67
C ILE A 93 3.79 12.56 3.30
N VAL A 94 4.35 13.51 2.58
CA VAL A 94 3.64 14.70 2.13
C VAL A 94 3.13 14.46 0.73
N THR A 95 1.81 14.44 0.57
CA THR A 95 1.17 14.31 -0.73
C THR A 95 0.44 15.59 -1.10
N GLN A 96 0.28 15.83 -2.39
CA GLN A 96 -0.40 16.99 -2.92
C GLN A 96 -1.40 16.58 -3.99
N LYS A 97 -2.66 16.93 -3.77
CA LYS A 97 -3.76 16.71 -4.71
C LYS A 97 -4.20 18.03 -5.33
N GLY A 98 -4.50 18.01 -6.62
CA GLY A 98 -5.00 19.15 -7.36
C GLY A 98 -3.92 20.03 -8.00
N THR A 99 -4.30 20.76 -9.04
CA THR A 99 -3.41 21.63 -9.82
C THR A 99 -3.61 23.12 -9.52
N VAL A 100 -4.82 23.52 -9.21
CA VAL A 100 -5.20 24.91 -8.91
C VAL A 100 -5.37 25.09 -7.41
N ASP A 101 -6.29 24.35 -6.82
CA ASP A 101 -6.46 24.26 -5.37
C ASP A 101 -5.67 23.06 -4.87
N LYS A 102 -4.53 23.32 -4.30
CA LYS A 102 -3.60 22.29 -3.86
C LYS A 102 -3.91 21.89 -2.44
N ASP A 103 -4.48 20.72 -2.29
CA ASP A 103 -4.66 20.08 -0.99
C ASP A 103 -3.37 19.35 -0.61
N VAL A 104 -2.76 19.72 0.49
CA VAL A 104 -1.54 19.09 1.00
C VAL A 104 -1.88 18.23 2.22
N PHE A 105 -1.49 16.97 2.16
CA PHE A 105 -1.72 16.01 3.24
C PHE A 105 -0.39 15.55 3.84
N TYR A 106 -0.31 15.54 5.17
CA TYR A 106 0.82 15.03 5.95
C TYR A 106 0.45 13.69 6.55
N ILE A 107 0.59 12.64 5.79
CA ILE A 107 0.14 11.30 6.17
C ILE A 107 1.25 10.58 6.93
N PRO A 108 1.00 10.10 8.16
CA PRO A 108 2.01 9.35 8.91
C PRO A 108 2.45 8.09 8.17
N LYS A 109 3.75 7.78 8.20
CA LYS A 109 4.33 6.60 7.53
C LYS A 109 3.78 5.26 8.04
N ASN A 110 3.31 5.20 9.27
CA ASN A 110 2.69 4.02 9.84
C ASN A 110 1.33 3.68 9.23
N LEU A 111 0.77 4.57 8.42
CA LEU A 111 -0.47 4.35 7.67
C LEU A 111 -0.22 3.90 6.23
N VAL A 112 1.02 3.65 5.86
CA VAL A 112 1.35 3.03 4.58
C VAL A 112 0.99 1.55 4.62
N ASP A 113 0.25 1.11 3.61
CA ASP A 113 -0.10 -0.29 3.40
C ASP A 113 0.99 -0.99 2.59
N HIS A 114 1.19 -0.57 1.36
CA HIS A 114 2.24 -1.10 0.48
C HIS A 114 2.61 -0.11 -0.64
N PHE A 115 3.67 -0.44 -1.36
CA PHE A 115 4.11 0.26 -2.56
C PHE A 115 4.28 -0.73 -3.71
N ASP A 116 3.64 -0.48 -4.84
CA ASP A 116 3.69 -1.37 -6.01
C ASP A 116 4.76 -1.02 -7.05
N GLY A 117 5.57 0.02 -6.77
CA GLY A 117 6.59 0.57 -7.67
C GLY A 117 6.14 1.82 -8.45
N SER A 118 4.85 2.07 -8.55
CA SER A 118 4.27 3.25 -9.19
C SER A 118 3.36 4.04 -8.27
N THR A 119 2.67 3.37 -7.38
CA THR A 119 1.68 3.94 -6.47
C THR A 119 1.94 3.51 -5.05
N ILE A 120 1.88 4.45 -4.12
CA ILE A 120 1.91 4.16 -2.70
C ILE A 120 0.48 4.10 -2.15
N PHE A 121 0.18 3.05 -1.43
CA PHE A 121 -1.13 2.81 -0.84
C PHE A 121 -1.12 3.05 0.66
N PHE A 122 -2.17 3.71 1.14
CA PHE A 122 -2.36 4.03 2.54
C PHE A 122 -3.61 3.36 3.10
N THR A 123 -3.60 3.03 4.37
CA THR A 123 -4.72 2.44 5.10
C THR A 123 -5.75 3.46 5.57
N VAL A 124 -5.85 4.61 4.91
CA VAL A 124 -6.77 5.70 5.22
C VAL A 124 -7.80 5.89 4.11
N THR A 125 -9.01 6.22 4.50
CA THR A 125 -10.05 6.67 3.57
C THR A 125 -9.84 8.14 3.19
N GLU A 126 -10.54 8.63 2.17
CA GLU A 126 -10.49 10.04 1.79
C GLU A 126 -10.93 10.97 2.93
N ASP A 127 -11.93 10.57 3.70
CA ASP A 127 -12.42 11.38 4.83
C ASP A 127 -11.42 11.42 5.99
N GLU A 128 -10.74 10.32 6.26
CA GLU A 128 -9.68 10.29 7.26
C GLU A 128 -8.45 11.10 6.80
N ALA A 129 -8.13 11.05 5.52
CA ALA A 129 -7.03 11.83 4.96
C ALA A 129 -7.23 13.34 5.14
N LYS A 130 -8.47 13.83 5.13
CA LYS A 130 -8.79 15.23 5.41
C LYS A 130 -8.32 15.72 6.78
N GLN A 131 -8.18 14.82 7.75
CA GLN A 131 -7.64 15.16 9.08
C GLN A 131 -6.14 15.48 9.04
N TYR A 132 -5.47 14.99 8.02
CA TYR A 132 -4.04 15.21 7.77
C TYR A 132 -3.78 16.35 6.77
N LYS A 133 -4.85 17.00 6.30
CA LYS A 133 -4.74 18.18 5.42
C LYS A 133 -4.17 19.36 6.20
N ARG A 134 -3.25 20.05 5.57
CA ARG A 134 -2.73 21.33 6.03
C ARG A 134 -2.79 22.35 4.90
N ASP A 135 -3.24 23.53 5.26
CA ASP A 135 -3.28 24.72 4.38
C ASP A 135 -1.94 25.45 4.43
#